data_31b4fc53e7a1054e958a7b8cd468595a
#
_entry.id   31b4fc53e7a1054e958a7b8cd468595a
#
_cell.length_a   1.000
_cell.length_b   1.000
_cell.length_c   1.000
_cell.angle_alpha   90.00
_cell.angle_beta   90.00
_cell.angle_gamma   90.00
#
_symmetry.space_group_name_H-M   'P 1'
#
loop_
_entity.id
_entity.type
_entity.pdbx_description
1 polymer ?
#
loop_
_entity_poly.entity_id
_entity_poly.type
_entity_poly.pdbx_seq_one_letter_code
_entity_poly.pdbx_strand_id
1 'polypeptide(L)'
;MKTLGEFIVEKQQDFSHATGELTSLLSAIKLGAKIIHRDINKAGLVDILGTNGVSNIQGEVQMKLDLYANEKLKAALKARGEVAGIASEEEDEIVIFEGDRAENAKYVVLMDPLDGSSNIDVNVSVGTIFSIYRRITPTGQSVTEADFLQPGHRQVAAGYVVYGSSTMLVYTTGYGVHAFTYDPSLGVFCLSHEKVMFPAEGKMYSINEGNYIKFPMGVKKYIKYCQEQDEATGRPYTTRYIGSLVADFHRNLLKGGIYIYPSTASHPNGKLRLLYECNPIAFLAEQAGGKASDGANRILDIIPTELHQRAPFFVGTEAMVNKAESFMREFPDTE
;
A
#
# COMPACT_ATOMS: atom_id res chain seq x y z
N MET A 1 2.70 -27.90 -1.35
CA MET A 1 2.55 -26.47 -1.69
C MET A 1 1.35 -25.98 -0.89
N LYS A 2 1.52 -24.95 -0.04
CA LYS A 2 0.44 -24.43 0.80
C LYS A 2 -0.24 -23.27 0.09
N THR A 3 -1.56 -23.35 -0.10
CA THR A 3 -2.35 -22.26 -0.71
C THR A 3 -2.65 -21.18 0.33
N LEU A 4 -2.96 -19.96 -0.14
CA LEU A 4 -3.41 -18.86 0.73
C LEU A 4 -4.62 -19.26 1.56
N GLY A 5 -5.58 -20.02 1.00
CA GLY A 5 -6.76 -20.49 1.73
C GLY A 5 -6.39 -21.41 2.89
N GLU A 6 -5.54 -22.41 2.65
CA GLU A 6 -5.05 -23.32 3.70
C GLU A 6 -4.26 -22.57 4.78
N PHE A 7 -3.42 -21.62 4.37
CA PHE A 7 -2.65 -20.80 5.31
C PHE A 7 -3.56 -19.95 6.21
N ILE A 8 -4.58 -19.30 5.67
CA ILE A 8 -5.52 -18.50 6.44
C ILE A 8 -6.28 -19.37 7.45
N VAL A 9 -6.74 -20.56 7.04
CA VAL A 9 -7.44 -21.50 7.94
C VAL A 9 -6.52 -21.96 9.08
N GLU A 10 -5.27 -22.30 8.78
CA GLU A 10 -4.29 -22.69 9.79
C GLU A 10 -4.02 -21.55 10.78
N LYS A 11 -3.86 -20.33 10.29
CA LYS A 11 -3.59 -19.14 11.11
C LYS A 11 -4.81 -18.62 11.86
N GLN A 12 -6.03 -19.04 11.52
CA GLN A 12 -7.22 -18.67 12.31
C GLN A 12 -7.12 -19.07 13.78
N GLN A 13 -6.35 -20.11 14.09
CA GLN A 13 -6.13 -20.56 15.47
C GLN A 13 -5.31 -19.55 16.28
N ASP A 14 -4.52 -18.70 15.62
CA ASP A 14 -3.73 -17.65 16.26
C ASP A 14 -4.60 -16.45 16.68
N PHE A 15 -5.87 -16.42 16.26
CA PHE A 15 -6.82 -15.34 16.52
C PHE A 15 -7.99 -15.83 17.36
N SER A 16 -7.99 -15.52 18.65
CA SER A 16 -9.02 -15.92 19.62
C SER A 16 -10.46 -15.46 19.27
N HIS A 17 -10.62 -14.60 18.27
CA HIS A 17 -11.90 -14.05 17.83
C HIS A 17 -12.12 -14.12 16.32
N ALA A 18 -11.42 -15.02 15.61
CA ALA A 18 -11.58 -15.17 14.16
C ALA A 18 -12.92 -15.85 13.82
N THR A 19 -13.87 -15.07 13.35
CA THR A 19 -15.22 -15.53 13.00
C THR A 19 -15.36 -15.97 11.53
N GLY A 20 -14.26 -16.12 10.79
CA GLY A 20 -14.29 -16.46 9.36
C GLY A 20 -14.55 -15.27 8.42
N GLU A 21 -15.07 -14.16 8.96
CA GLU A 21 -15.39 -12.95 8.19
C GLU A 21 -14.14 -12.35 7.52
N LEU A 22 -13.02 -12.21 8.25
CA LEU A 22 -11.77 -11.73 7.70
C LEU A 22 -11.24 -12.66 6.59
N THR A 23 -11.42 -13.98 6.75
CA THR A 23 -11.08 -14.96 5.71
C THR A 23 -11.91 -14.77 4.45
N SER A 24 -13.22 -14.54 4.61
CA SER A 24 -14.14 -14.24 3.51
C SER A 24 -13.73 -12.95 2.79
N LEU A 25 -13.36 -11.90 3.54
CA LEU A 25 -12.92 -10.62 3.01
C LEU A 25 -11.60 -10.75 2.24
N LEU A 26 -10.58 -11.42 2.79
CA LEU A 26 -9.34 -11.71 2.08
C LEU A 26 -9.57 -12.57 0.82
N SER A 27 -10.59 -13.43 0.83
CA SER A 27 -11.00 -14.19 -0.35
C SER A 27 -11.64 -13.33 -1.43
N ALA A 28 -12.35 -12.26 -1.06
CA ALA A 28 -12.86 -11.27 -2.02
C ALA A 28 -11.72 -10.48 -2.68
N ILE A 29 -10.77 -9.99 -1.87
CA ILE A 29 -9.57 -9.29 -2.39
C ILE A 29 -8.77 -10.21 -3.33
N LYS A 30 -8.54 -11.45 -2.93
CA LYS A 30 -7.90 -12.46 -3.77
C LYS A 30 -8.60 -12.66 -5.12
N LEU A 31 -9.94 -12.67 -5.14
CA LEU A 31 -10.71 -12.80 -6.38
C LEU A 31 -10.53 -11.55 -7.26
N GLY A 32 -10.66 -10.36 -6.70
CA GLY A 32 -10.41 -9.11 -7.41
C GLY A 32 -9.01 -9.08 -8.04
N ALA A 33 -7.98 -9.42 -7.24
CA ALA A 33 -6.60 -9.49 -7.70
C ALA A 33 -6.38 -10.44 -8.89
N LYS A 34 -7.06 -11.59 -8.90
CA LYS A 34 -6.99 -12.54 -10.05
C LYS A 34 -7.63 -11.97 -11.30
N ILE A 35 -8.75 -11.27 -11.16
CA ILE A 35 -9.43 -10.63 -12.29
C ILE A 35 -8.52 -9.54 -12.88
N ILE A 36 -7.98 -8.68 -12.02
CA ILE A 36 -7.05 -7.63 -12.43
C ILE A 36 -5.80 -8.22 -13.08
N HIS A 37 -5.16 -9.24 -12.46
CA HIS A 37 -4.02 -9.96 -13.04
C HIS A 37 -4.31 -10.46 -14.46
N ARG A 38 -5.46 -11.12 -14.66
CA ARG A 38 -5.84 -11.64 -15.98
C ARG A 38 -5.88 -10.55 -17.04
N ASP A 39 -6.39 -9.37 -16.67
CA ASP A 39 -6.64 -8.31 -17.63
C ASP A 39 -5.40 -7.43 -17.83
N ILE A 40 -4.57 -7.19 -16.80
CA ILE A 40 -3.23 -6.59 -16.97
C ILE A 40 -2.37 -7.39 -17.95
N ASN A 41 -2.38 -8.72 -17.86
CA ASN A 41 -1.61 -9.57 -18.78
C ASN A 41 -2.13 -9.55 -20.23
N LYS A 42 -3.26 -8.89 -20.48
CA LYS A 42 -3.82 -8.64 -21.82
C LYS A 42 -3.72 -7.18 -22.24
N ALA A 43 -3.02 -6.35 -21.47
CA ALA A 43 -2.79 -4.95 -21.82
C ALA A 43 -2.17 -4.88 -23.23
N GLY A 44 -2.71 -3.99 -24.07
CA GLY A 44 -2.38 -3.90 -25.49
C GLY A 44 -3.16 -4.85 -26.40
N LEU A 45 -3.85 -5.86 -25.86
CA LEU A 45 -4.74 -6.76 -26.64
C LEU A 45 -6.23 -6.45 -26.44
N VAL A 46 -6.57 -5.78 -25.35
CA VAL A 46 -7.93 -5.34 -25.01
C VAL A 46 -7.91 -3.84 -24.71
N ASP A 47 -9.07 -3.18 -24.86
CA ASP A 47 -9.20 -1.74 -24.66
C ASP A 47 -9.25 -1.35 -23.17
N ILE A 48 -8.12 -1.52 -22.48
CA ILE A 48 -7.92 -1.16 -21.06
C ILE A 48 -6.77 -0.17 -20.88
N LEU A 49 -6.05 0.17 -21.95
CA LEU A 49 -4.94 1.12 -21.94
C LEU A 49 -5.44 2.55 -22.17
N GLY A 50 -4.63 3.50 -21.76
CA GLY A 50 -4.88 4.91 -21.96
C GLY A 50 -5.81 5.55 -20.92
N THR A 51 -6.04 6.83 -21.09
CA THR A 51 -6.84 7.65 -20.18
C THR A 51 -8.34 7.48 -20.45
N ASN A 52 -9.15 7.64 -19.41
CA ASN A 52 -10.60 7.69 -19.53
C ASN A 52 -11.11 9.07 -20.01
N GLY A 53 -10.21 10.05 -20.17
CA GLY A 53 -10.56 11.43 -20.58
C GLY A 53 -11.21 12.25 -19.46
N VAL A 54 -11.28 11.71 -18.24
CA VAL A 54 -11.81 12.38 -17.05
C VAL A 54 -10.69 12.53 -16.05
N SER A 55 -10.66 13.66 -15.34
CA SER A 55 -9.80 13.86 -14.17
C SER A 55 -10.63 13.66 -12.91
N ASN A 56 -10.04 13.06 -11.87
CA ASN A 56 -10.67 12.97 -10.57
C ASN A 56 -10.75 14.35 -9.89
N ILE A 57 -11.43 14.45 -8.76
CA ILE A 57 -11.60 15.71 -7.99
C ILE A 57 -10.26 16.35 -7.62
N GLN A 58 -9.17 15.58 -7.62
CA GLN A 58 -7.82 16.02 -7.30
C GLN A 58 -7.04 16.50 -8.54
N GLY A 59 -7.67 16.48 -9.74
CA GLY A 59 -7.08 16.91 -11.00
C GLY A 59 -6.10 15.90 -11.62
N GLU A 60 -6.09 14.64 -11.13
CA GLU A 60 -5.28 13.56 -11.71
C GLU A 60 -6.07 12.86 -12.82
N VAL A 61 -5.39 12.55 -13.93
CA VAL A 61 -6.00 11.87 -15.07
C VAL A 61 -6.20 10.40 -14.73
N GLN A 62 -7.47 9.96 -14.71
CA GLN A 62 -7.80 8.55 -14.44
C GLN A 62 -7.49 7.67 -15.65
N MET A 63 -6.83 6.57 -15.43
CA MET A 63 -6.61 5.55 -16.45
C MET A 63 -7.82 4.60 -16.48
N LYS A 64 -8.13 4.05 -17.65
CA LYS A 64 -9.25 3.10 -17.82
C LYS A 64 -9.13 1.90 -16.88
N LEU A 65 -7.91 1.44 -16.65
CA LEU A 65 -7.66 0.27 -15.81
C LEU A 65 -7.82 0.57 -14.32
N ASP A 66 -7.62 1.81 -13.86
CA ASP A 66 -7.88 2.22 -12.48
C ASP A 66 -9.36 2.02 -12.14
N LEU A 67 -10.23 2.62 -12.95
CA LEU A 67 -11.68 2.49 -12.81
C LEU A 67 -12.14 1.03 -12.91
N TYR A 68 -11.55 0.28 -13.84
CA TYR A 68 -11.85 -1.14 -13.99
C TYR A 68 -11.46 -1.92 -12.73
N ALA A 69 -10.25 -1.71 -12.20
CA ALA A 69 -9.76 -2.37 -10.99
C ALA A 69 -10.64 -2.02 -9.79
N ASN A 70 -10.99 -0.74 -9.63
CA ASN A 70 -11.92 -0.26 -8.60
C ASN A 70 -13.25 -0.99 -8.65
N GLU A 71 -13.91 -1.04 -9.81
CA GLU A 71 -15.20 -1.72 -9.97
C GLU A 71 -15.12 -3.22 -9.67
N LYS A 72 -14.03 -3.91 -10.06
CA LYS A 72 -13.87 -5.34 -9.80
C LYS A 72 -13.65 -5.65 -8.32
N LEU A 73 -12.83 -4.86 -7.64
CA LEU A 73 -12.62 -4.99 -6.19
C LEU A 73 -13.91 -4.68 -5.41
N LYS A 74 -14.56 -3.55 -5.75
CA LYS A 74 -15.84 -3.14 -5.17
C LYS A 74 -16.90 -4.24 -5.29
N ALA A 75 -17.08 -4.79 -6.49
CA ALA A 75 -18.03 -5.87 -6.72
C ALA A 75 -17.69 -7.15 -5.94
N ALA A 76 -16.40 -7.53 -5.88
CA ALA A 76 -15.96 -8.72 -5.14
C ALA A 76 -16.18 -8.57 -3.62
N LEU A 77 -15.92 -7.38 -3.07
CA LEU A 77 -16.11 -7.06 -1.65
C LEU A 77 -17.61 -7.04 -1.31
N LYS A 78 -18.43 -6.36 -2.11
CA LYS A 78 -19.90 -6.30 -1.94
C LYS A 78 -20.55 -7.69 -1.95
N ALA A 79 -20.13 -8.56 -2.85
CA ALA A 79 -20.72 -9.89 -3.02
C ALA A 79 -20.56 -10.80 -1.79
N ARG A 80 -19.59 -10.55 -0.91
CA ARG A 80 -19.36 -11.35 0.31
C ARG A 80 -20.21 -10.93 1.49
N GLY A 81 -20.59 -9.65 1.56
CA GLY A 81 -21.42 -9.11 2.64
C GLY A 81 -20.72 -8.97 3.99
N GLU A 82 -19.37 -9.03 4.01
CA GLU A 82 -18.56 -8.88 5.23
C GLU A 82 -18.03 -7.45 5.40
N VAL A 83 -18.35 -6.56 4.45
CA VAL A 83 -17.87 -5.17 4.37
C VAL A 83 -19.09 -4.25 4.40
N ALA A 84 -19.08 -3.29 5.31
CA ALA A 84 -20.14 -2.29 5.42
C ALA A 84 -20.02 -1.17 4.38
N GLY A 85 -18.78 -0.90 3.93
CA GLY A 85 -18.49 0.09 2.92
C GLY A 85 -17.01 0.14 2.61
N ILE A 86 -16.66 0.88 1.57
CA ILE A 86 -15.28 1.11 1.12
C ILE A 86 -14.98 2.59 0.99
N ALA A 87 -13.71 2.96 1.15
CA ALA A 87 -13.14 4.19 0.66
C ALA A 87 -12.04 3.83 -0.35
N SER A 88 -12.06 4.44 -1.50
CA SER A 88 -11.13 4.18 -2.60
C SER A 88 -10.47 5.47 -3.06
N GLU A 89 -9.24 5.38 -3.55
CA GLU A 89 -8.58 6.49 -4.20
C GLU A 89 -9.37 7.04 -5.40
N GLU A 90 -10.12 6.15 -6.08
CA GLU A 90 -10.89 6.43 -7.29
C GLU A 90 -12.32 6.93 -7.05
N GLU A 91 -12.76 6.98 -5.79
CA GLU A 91 -14.10 7.45 -5.40
C GLU A 91 -13.96 8.73 -4.57
N ASP A 92 -14.72 9.78 -4.90
CA ASP A 92 -14.65 11.06 -4.19
C ASP A 92 -15.17 10.97 -2.75
N GLU A 93 -16.11 10.07 -2.51
CA GLU A 93 -16.78 9.84 -1.22
C GLU A 93 -16.70 8.35 -0.83
N ILE A 94 -17.06 8.05 0.41
CA ILE A 94 -17.21 6.68 0.85
C ILE A 94 -18.35 5.99 0.09
N VAL A 95 -18.17 4.72 -0.27
CA VAL A 95 -19.20 3.88 -0.86
C VAL A 95 -19.80 2.99 0.21
N ILE A 96 -21.03 3.26 0.60
CA ILE A 96 -21.78 2.48 1.59
C ILE A 96 -22.45 1.31 0.87
N PHE A 97 -22.26 0.10 1.39
CA PHE A 97 -22.96 -1.06 0.88
C PHE A 97 -24.33 -1.21 1.58
N GLU A 98 -25.37 -1.50 0.80
CA GLU A 98 -26.74 -1.64 1.27
C GLU A 98 -27.12 -3.10 1.50
N GLY A 99 -28.07 -3.30 2.40
CA GLY A 99 -28.70 -4.58 2.74
C GLY A 99 -28.24 -5.16 4.07
N ASP A 100 -29.05 -6.05 4.64
CA ASP A 100 -28.91 -6.59 5.99
C ASP A 100 -27.50 -7.13 6.32
N ARG A 101 -26.84 -7.76 5.36
CA ARG A 101 -25.48 -8.27 5.55
C ARG A 101 -24.47 -7.15 5.72
N ALA A 102 -24.54 -6.14 4.85
CA ALA A 102 -23.61 -5.01 4.89
C ALA A 102 -23.84 -4.15 6.14
N GLU A 103 -25.08 -3.92 6.54
CA GLU A 103 -25.40 -3.18 7.78
C GLU A 103 -24.89 -3.89 9.04
N ASN A 104 -24.85 -5.21 9.03
CA ASN A 104 -24.33 -6.03 10.13
C ASN A 104 -22.84 -6.38 9.97
N ALA A 105 -22.20 -6.00 8.86
CA ALA A 105 -20.80 -6.23 8.64
C ALA A 105 -19.91 -5.42 9.62
N LYS A 106 -18.82 -6.03 10.07
CA LYS A 106 -17.95 -5.48 11.13
C LYS A 106 -16.76 -4.69 10.57
N TYR A 107 -16.55 -4.71 9.25
CA TYR A 107 -15.36 -4.17 8.62
C TYR A 107 -15.68 -3.13 7.58
N VAL A 108 -14.74 -2.20 7.42
CA VAL A 108 -14.62 -1.29 6.28
C VAL A 108 -13.28 -1.54 5.60
N VAL A 109 -13.21 -1.29 4.30
CA VAL A 109 -11.99 -1.48 3.49
C VAL A 109 -11.61 -0.16 2.86
N LEU A 110 -10.32 0.16 2.93
CA LEU A 110 -9.73 1.29 2.24
C LEU A 110 -8.73 0.76 1.22
N MET A 111 -8.70 1.32 0.01
CA MET A 111 -7.88 0.76 -1.05
C MET A 111 -7.41 1.83 -2.05
N ASP A 112 -6.22 1.58 -2.58
CA ASP A 112 -5.77 2.06 -3.88
C ASP A 112 -5.91 0.88 -4.84
N PRO A 113 -6.87 0.92 -5.76
CA PRO A 113 -7.12 -0.19 -6.67
C PRO A 113 -5.95 -0.52 -7.58
N LEU A 114 -5.18 0.49 -7.99
CA LEU A 114 -4.07 0.29 -8.91
C LEU A 114 -2.95 1.33 -8.79
N ASP A 115 -2.10 1.18 -7.76
CA ASP A 115 -0.88 1.98 -7.56
C ASP A 115 0.02 1.96 -8.81
N GLY A 116 0.45 3.13 -9.21
CA GLY A 116 1.39 3.30 -10.32
C GLY A 116 0.77 3.08 -11.71
N SER A 117 -0.51 3.30 -11.87
CA SER A 117 -1.27 3.07 -13.11
C SER A 117 -0.69 3.73 -14.37
N SER A 118 -0.02 4.87 -14.24
CA SER A 118 0.71 5.51 -15.34
C SER A 118 1.83 4.64 -15.95
N ASN A 119 2.24 3.58 -15.26
CA ASN A 119 3.25 2.63 -15.73
C ASN A 119 2.69 1.51 -16.62
N ILE A 120 1.37 1.36 -16.72
CA ILE A 120 0.73 0.28 -17.48
C ILE A 120 1.05 0.38 -18.95
N ASP A 121 0.96 1.57 -19.53
CA ASP A 121 1.18 1.81 -20.95
C ASP A 121 2.61 1.52 -21.41
N VAL A 122 3.54 1.41 -20.47
CA VAL A 122 4.95 1.09 -20.70
C VAL A 122 5.36 -0.26 -20.11
N ASN A 123 4.38 -1.07 -19.70
CA ASN A 123 4.57 -2.43 -19.19
C ASN A 123 5.50 -2.53 -17.96
N VAL A 124 5.40 -1.56 -17.06
CA VAL A 124 6.10 -1.55 -15.76
C VAL A 124 5.14 -2.01 -14.67
N SER A 125 5.69 -2.65 -13.63
CA SER A 125 4.90 -3.23 -12.54
C SER A 125 4.03 -2.20 -11.85
N VAL A 126 2.80 -2.59 -11.57
CA VAL A 126 1.77 -1.85 -10.84
C VAL A 126 1.26 -2.68 -9.67
N GLY A 127 0.42 -2.12 -8.81
CA GLY A 127 -0.07 -2.87 -7.65
C GLY A 127 -1.45 -2.45 -7.19
N THR A 128 -2.07 -3.28 -6.36
CA THR A 128 -3.27 -2.95 -5.58
C THR A 128 -2.85 -2.85 -4.12
N ILE A 129 -3.27 -1.82 -3.41
CA ILE A 129 -3.02 -1.65 -1.97
C ILE A 129 -4.35 -1.70 -1.24
N PHE A 130 -4.41 -2.36 -0.08
CA PHE A 130 -5.62 -2.43 0.72
C PHE A 130 -5.33 -2.42 2.22
N SER A 131 -6.27 -1.89 2.98
CA SER A 131 -6.31 -2.00 4.43
C SER A 131 -7.73 -2.28 4.92
N ILE A 132 -7.83 -2.95 6.05
CA ILE A 132 -9.08 -3.39 6.66
C ILE A 132 -9.14 -2.84 8.07
N TYR A 133 -10.23 -2.17 8.41
CA TYR A 133 -10.49 -1.66 9.75
C TYR A 133 -11.80 -2.24 10.30
N ARG A 134 -11.90 -2.33 11.62
CA ARG A 134 -13.20 -2.49 12.26
C ARG A 134 -13.94 -1.18 12.22
N ARG A 135 -15.23 -1.23 11.88
CA ARG A 135 -16.10 -0.07 11.99
C ARG A 135 -16.21 0.41 13.45
N ILE A 136 -16.40 1.69 13.63
CA ILE A 136 -16.65 2.33 14.95
C ILE A 136 -18.13 2.38 15.23
N THR A 137 -18.93 2.68 14.21
CA THR A 137 -20.41 2.70 14.34
C THR A 137 -20.94 1.30 14.68
N PRO A 138 -21.97 1.19 15.53
CA PRO A 138 -22.58 -0.10 15.86
C PRO A 138 -23.13 -0.84 14.63
N THR A 139 -23.07 -2.17 14.63
CA THR A 139 -23.72 -2.98 13.61
C THR A 139 -25.23 -2.74 13.60
N GLY A 140 -25.87 -2.86 12.44
CA GLY A 140 -27.29 -2.53 12.25
C GLY A 140 -27.53 -1.04 11.96
N GLN A 141 -26.47 -0.22 11.90
CA GLN A 141 -26.53 1.18 11.49
C GLN A 141 -25.67 1.37 10.24
N SER A 142 -25.94 2.40 9.46
CA SER A 142 -25.09 2.77 8.32
C SER A 142 -23.74 3.24 8.81
N VAL A 143 -22.67 2.89 8.08
CA VAL A 143 -21.31 3.44 8.32
C VAL A 143 -21.28 4.91 7.95
N THR A 144 -20.36 5.62 8.60
CA THR A 144 -20.10 7.05 8.36
C THR A 144 -18.63 7.25 7.99
N GLU A 145 -18.27 8.43 7.57
CA GLU A 145 -16.88 8.78 7.26
C GLU A 145 -15.92 8.52 8.45
N ALA A 146 -16.40 8.68 9.70
CA ALA A 146 -15.62 8.39 10.89
C ALA A 146 -15.15 6.92 10.98
N ASP A 147 -15.85 5.98 10.36
CA ASP A 147 -15.45 4.56 10.30
C ASP A 147 -14.18 4.36 9.44
N PHE A 148 -13.89 5.29 8.55
CA PHE A 148 -12.75 5.27 7.65
C PHE A 148 -11.60 6.18 8.13
N LEU A 149 -11.92 7.30 8.79
CA LEU A 149 -10.93 8.24 9.31
C LEU A 149 -10.31 7.75 10.63
N GLN A 150 -9.70 6.56 10.58
CA GLN A 150 -9.04 5.96 11.72
C GLN A 150 -7.51 6.00 11.55
N PRO A 151 -6.73 6.20 12.64
CA PRO A 151 -5.27 6.16 12.56
C PRO A 151 -4.78 4.77 12.13
N GLY A 152 -3.62 4.73 11.46
CA GLY A 152 -3.10 3.52 10.82
C GLY A 152 -2.85 2.34 11.77
N HIS A 153 -2.56 2.58 13.05
CA HIS A 153 -2.38 1.52 14.04
C HIS A 153 -3.68 0.76 14.40
N ARG A 154 -4.86 1.24 13.95
CA ARG A 154 -6.16 0.57 14.12
C ARG A 154 -6.45 -0.46 13.02
N GLN A 155 -5.61 -0.60 12.03
CA GLN A 155 -5.76 -1.62 11.00
C GLN A 155 -5.78 -3.02 11.62
N VAL A 156 -6.72 -3.85 11.17
CA VAL A 156 -6.79 -5.28 11.55
C VAL A 156 -6.08 -6.15 10.52
N ALA A 157 -5.94 -5.68 9.30
CA ALA A 157 -5.12 -6.28 8.26
C ALA A 157 -4.76 -5.23 7.22
N ALA A 158 -3.62 -5.41 6.58
CA ALA A 158 -3.22 -4.64 5.41
C ALA A 158 -2.43 -5.53 4.44
N GLY A 159 -2.39 -5.13 3.18
CA GLY A 159 -1.65 -5.86 2.18
C GLY A 159 -1.58 -5.12 0.85
N TYR A 160 -0.84 -5.72 -0.05
CA TYR A 160 -0.79 -5.31 -1.44
C TYR A 160 -0.68 -6.51 -2.37
N VAL A 161 -1.05 -6.28 -3.62
CA VAL A 161 -0.76 -7.19 -4.71
C VAL A 161 0.17 -6.47 -5.68
N VAL A 162 1.31 -7.05 -6.00
CA VAL A 162 2.19 -6.55 -7.05
C VAL A 162 1.99 -7.38 -8.32
N TYR A 163 1.69 -6.70 -9.42
CA TYR A 163 1.55 -7.28 -10.76
C TYR A 163 2.84 -7.01 -11.53
N GLY A 164 3.79 -7.93 -11.42
CA GLY A 164 5.12 -7.84 -12.02
C GLY A 164 5.46 -9.09 -12.83
N SER A 165 6.73 -9.48 -12.86
CA SER A 165 7.20 -10.71 -13.51
C SER A 165 6.50 -11.96 -12.96
N SER A 166 6.06 -11.93 -11.71
CA SER A 166 5.04 -12.79 -11.13
C SER A 166 4.06 -11.93 -10.35
N THR A 167 2.81 -12.38 -10.22
CA THR A 167 1.86 -11.68 -9.35
C THR A 167 1.98 -12.21 -7.93
N MET A 168 2.23 -11.30 -6.99
CA MET A 168 2.40 -11.67 -5.59
C MET A 168 1.41 -10.89 -4.71
N LEU A 169 0.76 -11.59 -3.79
CA LEU A 169 -0.04 -11.01 -2.73
C LEU A 169 0.75 -11.06 -1.43
N VAL A 170 0.96 -9.91 -0.82
CA VAL A 170 1.68 -9.75 0.46
C VAL A 170 0.72 -9.13 1.46
N TYR A 171 0.57 -9.74 2.64
CA TYR A 171 -0.32 -9.21 3.65
C TYR A 171 0.14 -9.51 5.08
N THR A 172 -0.43 -8.77 6.00
CA THR A 172 -0.31 -8.97 7.44
C THR A 172 -1.66 -8.82 8.12
N THR A 173 -1.83 -9.51 9.24
CA THR A 173 -2.94 -9.32 10.17
C THR A 173 -2.43 -8.87 11.54
N GLY A 174 -1.23 -8.26 11.59
CA GLY A 174 -0.56 -7.87 12.82
C GLY A 174 0.32 -8.97 13.44
N TYR A 175 0.49 -10.11 12.78
CA TYR A 175 1.27 -11.27 13.26
C TYR A 175 2.35 -11.69 12.25
N GLY A 176 3.08 -10.71 11.73
CA GLY A 176 4.10 -10.89 10.70
C GLY A 176 3.56 -10.74 9.29
N VAL A 177 4.47 -10.66 8.34
CA VAL A 177 4.17 -10.43 6.92
C VAL A 177 4.38 -11.73 6.14
N HIS A 178 3.42 -12.06 5.28
CA HIS A 178 3.48 -13.30 4.48
C HIS A 178 3.23 -12.99 3.00
N ALA A 179 3.99 -13.65 2.11
CA ALA A 179 3.90 -13.43 0.68
C ALA A 179 3.51 -14.72 -0.06
N PHE A 180 2.62 -14.55 -1.03
CA PHE A 180 2.05 -15.63 -1.84
C PHE A 180 2.21 -15.29 -3.31
N THR A 181 2.75 -16.22 -4.08
CA THR A 181 2.86 -16.10 -5.53
C THR A 181 1.66 -16.74 -6.20
N TYR A 182 1.09 -16.07 -7.17
CA TYR A 182 0.00 -16.61 -7.97
C TYR A 182 0.52 -17.62 -8.99
N ASP A 183 -0.03 -18.82 -8.94
CA ASP A 183 0.18 -19.83 -9.98
C ASP A 183 -1.00 -19.79 -10.96
N PRO A 184 -0.81 -19.27 -12.18
CA PRO A 184 -1.91 -19.15 -13.15
C PRO A 184 -2.39 -20.50 -13.69
N SER A 185 -1.57 -21.55 -13.61
CA SER A 185 -1.95 -22.90 -14.07
C SER A 185 -2.95 -23.57 -13.10
N LEU A 186 -2.80 -23.31 -11.82
CA LEU A 186 -3.69 -23.78 -10.76
C LEU A 186 -4.79 -22.77 -10.42
N GLY A 187 -4.60 -21.52 -10.81
CA GLY A 187 -5.51 -20.43 -10.47
C GLY A 187 -5.54 -20.08 -8.97
N VAL A 188 -4.44 -20.29 -8.24
CA VAL A 188 -4.35 -20.06 -6.79
C VAL A 188 -3.08 -19.32 -6.39
N PHE A 189 -3.16 -18.59 -5.28
CA PHE A 189 -1.99 -18.03 -4.61
C PHE A 189 -1.37 -19.06 -3.68
N CYS A 190 -0.06 -19.33 -3.84
CA CYS A 190 0.72 -20.28 -3.06
C CYS A 190 1.73 -19.57 -2.19
N LEU A 191 1.89 -20.01 -0.94
CA LEU A 191 2.86 -19.47 0.00
C LEU A 191 4.28 -19.57 -0.58
N SER A 192 4.91 -18.43 -0.80
CA SER A 192 6.29 -18.33 -1.29
C SER A 192 7.27 -17.85 -0.23
N HIS A 193 6.81 -16.98 0.69
CA HIS A 193 7.64 -16.49 1.78
C HIS A 193 6.80 -16.40 3.06
N GLU A 194 7.19 -17.13 4.08
CA GLU A 194 6.60 -17.03 5.42
C GLU A 194 7.45 -16.10 6.29
N LYS A 195 6.78 -15.18 7.03
CA LYS A 195 7.43 -14.22 7.94
C LYS A 195 8.53 -13.40 7.25
N VAL A 196 8.14 -12.69 6.19
CA VAL A 196 9.04 -11.75 5.51
C VAL A 196 9.50 -10.66 6.48
N MET A 197 10.80 -10.43 6.52
CA MET A 197 11.41 -9.38 7.34
C MET A 197 12.33 -8.52 6.47
N PHE A 198 12.41 -7.23 6.77
CA PHE A 198 13.47 -6.40 6.21
C PHE A 198 14.84 -6.96 6.61
N PRO A 199 15.81 -6.98 5.70
CA PRO A 199 17.20 -7.14 6.10
C PRO A 199 17.62 -6.07 7.11
N ALA A 200 18.43 -6.44 8.10
CA ALA A 200 18.90 -5.51 9.14
C ALA A 200 19.67 -4.31 8.55
N GLU A 201 20.34 -4.53 7.43
CA GLU A 201 21.05 -3.49 6.68
C GLU A 201 20.42 -3.30 5.30
N GLY A 202 20.31 -2.05 4.88
CA GLY A 202 19.90 -1.68 3.53
C GLY A 202 21.02 -0.87 2.84
N LYS A 203 21.22 -1.14 1.53
CA LYS A 203 22.20 -0.44 0.70
C LYS A 203 21.57 0.13 -0.57
N MET A 204 20.29 0.47 -0.48
CA MET A 204 19.49 0.91 -1.63
C MET A 204 18.53 2.01 -1.20
N TYR A 205 18.38 3.03 -2.06
CA TYR A 205 17.37 4.07 -1.85
C TYR A 205 16.57 4.30 -3.13
N SER A 206 15.28 4.56 -2.94
CA SER A 206 14.29 4.74 -4.00
C SER A 206 13.67 6.13 -3.86
N ILE A 207 14.02 7.04 -4.75
CA ILE A 207 13.48 8.40 -4.80
C ILE A 207 13.61 8.94 -6.23
N ASN A 208 12.65 9.74 -6.67
CA ASN A 208 12.74 10.42 -7.97
C ASN A 208 13.70 11.62 -7.89
N GLU A 209 15.00 11.38 -8.12
CA GLU A 209 16.02 12.43 -8.08
C GLU A 209 15.84 13.51 -9.16
N GLY A 210 15.00 13.31 -10.16
CA GLY A 210 14.60 14.36 -11.10
C GLY A 210 13.94 15.56 -10.42
N ASN A 211 13.41 15.38 -9.22
CA ASN A 211 12.86 16.44 -8.39
C ASN A 211 13.86 17.02 -7.36
N TYR A 212 15.15 16.68 -7.43
CA TYR A 212 16.16 17.03 -6.42
C TYR A 212 16.14 18.51 -6.03
N ILE A 213 16.00 19.40 -7.00
CA ILE A 213 16.00 20.85 -6.76
C ILE A 213 14.85 21.29 -5.81
N LYS A 214 13.72 20.56 -5.84
CA LYS A 214 12.51 20.85 -5.07
C LYS A 214 12.50 20.22 -3.68
N PHE A 215 13.46 19.34 -3.37
CA PHE A 215 13.49 18.62 -2.11
C PHE A 215 13.88 19.50 -0.93
N PRO A 216 13.36 19.20 0.28
CA PRO A 216 13.85 19.76 1.52
C PRO A 216 15.36 19.57 1.70
N MET A 217 15.99 20.47 2.45
CA MET A 217 17.44 20.43 2.66
C MET A 217 17.87 19.11 3.32
N GLY A 218 17.13 18.62 4.31
CA GLY A 218 17.39 17.34 4.98
C GLY A 218 17.41 16.17 3.99
N VAL A 219 16.47 16.11 3.04
CA VAL A 219 16.43 15.08 2.00
C VAL A 219 17.63 15.17 1.06
N LYS A 220 17.99 16.39 0.62
CA LYS A 220 19.18 16.62 -0.21
C LYS A 220 20.44 16.14 0.48
N LYS A 221 20.61 16.43 1.76
CA LYS A 221 21.76 15.99 2.57
C LYS A 221 21.78 14.48 2.75
N TYR A 222 20.60 13.84 2.96
CA TYR A 222 20.51 12.38 3.05
C TYR A 222 20.87 11.70 1.73
N ILE A 223 20.41 12.21 0.58
CA ILE A 223 20.80 11.69 -0.74
C ILE A 223 22.31 11.81 -0.91
N LYS A 224 22.89 12.96 -0.58
CA LYS A 224 24.35 13.17 -0.64
C LYS A 224 25.10 12.17 0.24
N TYR A 225 24.63 11.95 1.48
CA TYR A 225 25.15 10.91 2.37
C TYR A 225 25.11 9.52 1.70
N CYS A 226 24.01 9.14 1.05
CA CYS A 226 23.91 7.86 0.36
C CYS A 226 24.93 7.71 -0.79
N GLN A 227 25.32 8.82 -1.42
CA GLN A 227 26.23 8.86 -2.58
C GLN A 227 27.70 8.97 -2.20
N GLU A 228 28.03 9.41 -0.98
CA GLU A 228 29.42 9.54 -0.51
C GLU A 228 30.09 8.19 -0.31
N GLN A 229 31.39 8.11 -0.59
CA GLN A 229 32.16 6.89 -0.38
C GLN A 229 32.51 6.72 1.10
N ASP A 230 32.14 5.54 1.64
CA ASP A 230 32.50 5.13 2.99
C ASP A 230 32.46 3.59 3.08
N GLU A 231 33.63 2.99 3.10
CA GLU A 231 33.78 1.53 3.12
C GLU A 231 33.19 0.90 4.39
N ALA A 232 33.24 1.60 5.53
CA ALA A 232 32.75 1.07 6.81
C ALA A 232 31.23 0.83 6.80
N THR A 233 30.49 1.64 6.05
CA THR A 233 29.03 1.52 5.89
C THR A 233 28.62 0.92 4.53
N GLY A 234 29.59 0.61 3.67
CA GLY A 234 29.37 0.07 2.33
C GLY A 234 28.70 1.08 1.37
N ARG A 235 28.90 2.39 1.59
CA ARG A 235 28.49 3.45 0.66
C ARG A 235 29.54 3.66 -0.46
N PRO A 236 29.11 4.09 -1.66
CA PRO A 236 27.78 4.62 -2.02
C PRO A 236 26.69 3.56 -2.13
N TYR A 237 25.47 3.92 -1.72
CA TYR A 237 24.30 3.08 -1.88
C TYR A 237 23.77 3.14 -3.31
N THR A 238 23.10 2.07 -3.74
CA THR A 238 22.55 1.99 -5.09
C THR A 238 21.20 2.69 -5.12
N THR A 239 20.96 3.58 -6.09
CA THR A 239 19.62 4.11 -6.36
C THR A 239 18.80 3.13 -7.20
N ARG A 240 17.54 2.97 -6.85
CA ARG A 240 16.55 2.22 -7.62
C ARG A 240 15.18 2.91 -7.44
N TYR A 241 14.60 3.36 -8.53
CA TYR A 241 13.28 4.00 -8.52
C TYR A 241 12.50 3.52 -9.73
N ILE A 242 11.36 2.86 -9.47
CA ILE A 242 10.46 2.32 -10.50
C ILE A 242 9.35 3.32 -10.78
N GLY A 243 8.90 4.04 -9.74
CA GLY A 243 7.78 4.97 -9.84
C GLY A 243 6.42 4.33 -9.59
N SER A 244 6.40 3.14 -8.98
CA SER A 244 5.25 2.50 -8.35
C SER A 244 5.62 2.23 -6.91
N LEU A 245 4.83 2.71 -5.96
CA LEU A 245 5.08 2.53 -4.53
C LEU A 245 5.18 1.05 -4.18
N VAL A 246 4.23 0.26 -4.67
CA VAL A 246 4.20 -1.20 -4.40
C VAL A 246 5.46 -1.88 -4.91
N ALA A 247 5.90 -1.59 -6.14
CA ALA A 247 7.07 -2.23 -6.74
C ALA A 247 8.38 -1.82 -6.06
N ASP A 248 8.53 -0.54 -5.74
CA ASP A 248 9.70 0.00 -5.02
C ASP A 248 9.76 -0.53 -3.58
N PHE A 249 8.62 -0.53 -2.87
CA PHE A 249 8.50 -1.08 -1.51
C PHE A 249 8.78 -2.57 -1.48
N HIS A 250 8.17 -3.36 -2.37
CA HIS A 250 8.38 -4.82 -2.44
C HIS A 250 9.86 -5.19 -2.61
N ARG A 251 10.56 -4.48 -3.49
CA ARG A 251 12.00 -4.67 -3.65
C ARG A 251 12.77 -4.34 -2.37
N ASN A 252 12.47 -3.20 -1.74
CA ASN A 252 13.13 -2.78 -0.51
C ASN A 252 12.83 -3.71 0.66
N LEU A 253 11.61 -4.23 0.76
CA LEU A 253 11.23 -5.24 1.74
C LEU A 253 12.09 -6.52 1.64
N LEU A 254 12.36 -6.98 0.42
CA LEU A 254 13.11 -8.22 0.20
C LEU A 254 14.63 -8.04 0.22
N LYS A 255 15.15 -6.87 -0.11
CA LYS A 255 16.60 -6.63 -0.30
C LYS A 255 17.22 -5.64 0.69
N GLY A 256 16.41 -5.01 1.51
CA GLY A 256 16.81 -3.87 2.34
C GLY A 256 16.91 -2.59 1.51
N GLY A 257 16.46 -1.49 2.09
CA GLY A 257 16.48 -0.19 1.43
C GLY A 257 15.45 0.76 2.03
N ILE A 258 15.39 1.96 1.47
CA ILE A 258 14.41 2.98 1.85
C ILE A 258 13.72 3.53 0.60
N TYR A 259 12.40 3.68 0.66
CA TYR A 259 11.61 4.46 -0.28
C TYR A 259 11.30 5.82 0.32
N ILE A 260 11.47 6.89 -0.46
CA ILE A 260 11.30 8.26 -0.02
C ILE A 260 10.41 9.00 -1.02
N TYR A 261 9.32 9.54 -0.52
CA TYR A 261 8.44 10.48 -1.23
C TYR A 261 8.21 11.71 -0.35
N PRO A 262 9.12 12.71 -0.36
CA PRO A 262 9.11 13.81 0.58
C PRO A 262 8.09 14.88 0.19
N SER A 263 7.82 15.81 1.11
CA SER A 263 7.22 17.10 0.79
C SER A 263 8.10 17.88 -0.21
N THR A 264 7.44 18.76 -0.94
CA THR A 264 8.11 19.74 -1.82
C THR A 264 7.37 21.09 -1.69
N ALA A 265 7.96 22.16 -2.17
CA ALA A 265 7.30 23.48 -2.16
C ALA A 265 5.95 23.47 -2.89
N SER A 266 5.78 22.64 -3.94
CA SER A 266 4.53 22.48 -4.67
C SER A 266 3.56 21.49 -4.03
N HIS A 267 4.03 20.62 -3.13
CA HIS A 267 3.25 19.61 -2.43
C HIS A 267 3.72 19.56 -0.96
N PRO A 268 3.36 20.56 -0.15
CA PRO A 268 3.87 20.67 1.23
C PRO A 268 3.42 19.51 2.11
N ASN A 269 2.26 18.92 1.82
CA ASN A 269 1.72 17.76 2.52
C ASN A 269 2.11 16.42 1.87
N GLY A 270 3.15 16.42 1.00
CA GLY A 270 3.48 15.21 0.21
C GLY A 270 2.54 14.98 -0.97
N LYS A 271 2.64 13.82 -1.60
CA LYS A 271 1.79 13.45 -2.75
C LYS A 271 1.02 12.14 -2.51
N LEU A 272 1.60 11.21 -1.74
CA LEU A 272 0.95 9.92 -1.45
C LEU A 272 -0.22 10.10 -0.48
N ARG A 273 -1.25 9.28 -0.62
CA ARG A 273 -2.45 9.33 0.24
C ARG A 273 -2.21 8.57 1.53
N LEU A 274 -2.50 9.23 2.65
CA LEU A 274 -2.31 8.66 3.98
C LEU A 274 -3.07 7.34 4.15
N LEU A 275 -4.36 7.33 3.79
CA LEU A 275 -5.27 6.21 4.07
C LEU A 275 -5.11 5.04 3.11
N TYR A 276 -4.87 5.30 1.82
CA TYR A 276 -4.90 4.26 0.80
C TYR A 276 -3.52 3.65 0.52
N GLU A 277 -2.44 4.43 0.72
CA GLU A 277 -1.07 4.07 0.38
C GLU A 277 -0.17 4.02 1.62
N CYS A 278 -0.03 5.14 2.35
CA CYS A 278 0.96 5.23 3.43
C CYS A 278 0.64 4.32 4.61
N ASN A 279 -0.60 4.33 5.12
CA ASN A 279 -1.00 3.52 6.28
C ASN A 279 -0.86 2.00 6.04
N PRO A 280 -1.39 1.41 4.95
CA PRO A 280 -1.24 -0.03 4.72
C PRO A 280 0.22 -0.44 4.54
N ILE A 281 1.01 0.33 3.79
CA ILE A 281 2.43 0.06 3.58
C ILE A 281 3.24 0.24 4.88
N ALA A 282 2.91 1.25 5.70
CA ALA A 282 3.53 1.46 7.01
C ALA A 282 3.25 0.30 7.97
N PHE A 283 2.00 -0.20 7.98
CA PHE A 283 1.64 -1.35 8.81
C PHE A 283 2.41 -2.61 8.42
N LEU A 284 2.51 -2.89 7.12
CA LEU A 284 3.36 -3.97 6.60
C LEU A 284 4.84 -3.77 6.98
N ALA A 285 5.36 -2.56 6.80
CA ALA A 285 6.77 -2.28 7.09
C ALA A 285 7.12 -2.56 8.55
N GLU A 286 6.31 -2.09 9.50
CA GLU A 286 6.56 -2.31 10.93
C GLU A 286 6.41 -3.79 11.33
N GLN A 287 5.42 -4.50 10.75
CA GLN A 287 5.26 -5.94 10.96
C GLN A 287 6.41 -6.77 10.37
N ALA A 288 7.17 -6.21 9.44
CA ALA A 288 8.37 -6.79 8.86
C ALA A 288 9.67 -6.27 9.51
N GLY A 289 9.62 -5.59 10.67
CA GLY A 289 10.79 -5.07 11.37
C GLY A 289 11.44 -3.85 10.69
N GLY A 290 10.71 -3.15 9.84
CA GLY A 290 11.08 -1.88 9.26
C GLY A 290 10.44 -0.70 9.98
N LYS A 291 10.51 0.47 9.38
CA LYS A 291 9.94 1.72 9.92
C LYS A 291 9.28 2.53 8.80
N ALA A 292 8.23 3.29 9.17
CA ALA A 292 7.58 4.27 8.30
C ALA A 292 7.35 5.60 9.02
N SER A 293 7.69 6.70 8.35
CA SER A 293 7.69 8.05 8.91
C SER A 293 7.27 9.08 7.85
N ASP A 294 6.75 10.24 8.30
CA ASP A 294 6.55 11.42 7.45
C ASP A 294 7.83 12.28 7.33
N GLY A 295 8.91 11.83 7.95
CA GLY A 295 10.18 12.53 8.11
C GLY A 295 10.43 13.00 9.54
N ALA A 296 9.40 13.01 10.40
CA ALA A 296 9.46 13.38 11.80
C ALA A 296 8.62 12.47 12.70
N ASN A 297 7.42 12.12 12.26
CA ASN A 297 6.44 11.37 13.04
C ASN A 297 6.20 9.99 12.43
N ARG A 298 5.75 9.06 13.26
CA ARG A 298 5.33 7.73 12.82
C ARG A 298 4.04 7.82 12.00
N ILE A 299 4.02 7.27 10.79
CA ILE A 299 2.85 7.30 9.91
C ILE A 299 1.58 6.76 10.59
N LEU A 300 1.69 5.63 11.26
CA LEU A 300 0.51 4.95 11.85
C LEU A 300 -0.16 5.72 12.99
N ASP A 301 0.50 6.75 13.54
CA ASP A 301 -0.04 7.60 14.60
C ASP A 301 -0.69 8.89 14.08
N ILE A 302 -0.57 9.18 12.80
CA ILE A 302 -1.24 10.34 12.18
C ILE A 302 -2.75 10.10 12.23
N ILE A 303 -3.47 11.08 12.80
CA ILE A 303 -4.94 11.05 12.83
C ILE A 303 -5.45 11.66 11.52
N PRO A 304 -6.13 10.87 10.67
CA PRO A 304 -6.68 11.39 9.43
C PRO A 304 -7.78 12.42 9.68
N THR A 305 -7.82 13.46 8.87
CA THR A 305 -8.84 14.52 8.91
C THR A 305 -9.73 14.56 7.69
N GLU A 306 -9.31 13.92 6.60
CA GLU A 306 -10.04 13.81 5.34
C GLU A 306 -9.68 12.51 4.59
N LEU A 307 -10.57 12.01 3.73
CA LEU A 307 -10.39 10.73 3.01
C LEU A 307 -9.16 10.73 2.10
N HIS A 308 -8.90 11.84 1.42
CA HIS A 308 -7.79 11.95 0.47
C HIS A 308 -6.58 12.70 1.03
N GLN A 309 -6.47 12.75 2.37
CA GLN A 309 -5.33 13.36 3.05
C GLN A 309 -4.01 12.80 2.51
N ARG A 310 -3.06 13.69 2.22
CA ARG A 310 -1.72 13.34 1.75
C ARG A 310 -0.70 13.42 2.89
N ALA A 311 0.39 12.67 2.75
CA ALA A 311 1.51 12.70 3.68
C ALA A 311 2.84 12.50 2.95
N PRO A 312 3.93 13.14 3.42
CA PRO A 312 5.28 12.72 3.03
C PRO A 312 5.53 11.29 3.52
N PHE A 313 6.39 10.54 2.82
CA PHE A 313 6.55 9.13 3.14
C PHE A 313 8.00 8.67 3.05
N PHE A 314 8.50 8.12 4.15
CA PHE A 314 9.82 7.50 4.30
C PHE A 314 9.60 6.10 4.87
N VAL A 315 9.87 5.05 4.11
CA VAL A 315 9.59 3.67 4.54
C VAL A 315 10.67 2.71 4.11
N GLY A 316 11.05 1.79 4.99
CA GLY A 316 12.05 0.79 4.67
C GLY A 316 12.78 0.21 5.88
N THR A 317 14.03 -0.19 5.68
CA THR A 317 14.91 -0.67 6.74
C THR A 317 15.03 0.38 7.84
N GLU A 318 14.73 0.00 9.08
CA GLU A 318 14.61 0.93 10.21
C GLU A 318 15.83 1.86 10.37
N ALA A 319 17.04 1.31 10.27
CA ALA A 319 18.27 2.09 10.40
C ALA A 319 18.38 3.20 9.32
N MET A 320 17.90 2.93 8.08
CA MET A 320 17.93 3.92 7.01
C MET A 320 16.87 5.00 7.21
N VAL A 321 15.69 4.64 7.68
CA VAL A 321 14.63 5.63 8.00
C VAL A 321 15.06 6.51 9.16
N ASN A 322 15.60 5.92 10.25
CA ASN A 322 16.14 6.68 11.39
C ASN A 322 17.24 7.65 10.94
N LYS A 323 18.11 7.23 10.02
CA LYS A 323 19.15 8.10 9.48
C LYS A 323 18.56 9.24 8.65
N ALA A 324 17.56 8.97 7.79
CA ALA A 324 16.89 10.02 7.02
C ALA A 324 16.21 11.04 7.95
N GLU A 325 15.48 10.61 8.98
CA GLU A 325 14.90 11.50 10.00
C GLU A 325 15.95 12.34 10.72
N SER A 326 17.15 11.78 10.99
CA SER A 326 18.21 12.57 11.62
C SER A 326 18.65 13.75 10.75
N PHE A 327 18.72 13.57 9.43
CA PHE A 327 19.00 14.64 8.48
C PHE A 327 17.87 15.67 8.40
N MET A 328 16.61 15.21 8.47
CA MET A 328 15.46 16.13 8.49
C MET A 328 15.50 17.04 9.72
N ARG A 329 15.87 16.51 10.89
CA ARG A 329 16.01 17.29 12.13
C ARG A 329 17.23 18.22 12.12
N GLU A 330 18.36 17.76 11.56
CA GLU A 330 19.62 18.51 11.54
C GLU A 330 19.59 19.67 10.52
N PHE A 331 18.88 19.47 9.41
CA PHE A 331 18.78 20.44 8.32
C PHE A 331 17.31 20.76 8.01
N PRO A 332 16.60 21.44 8.95
CA PRO A 332 15.23 21.86 8.68
C PRO A 332 15.22 22.90 7.55
N ASP A 333 14.12 22.93 6.79
CA ASP A 333 13.94 24.02 5.83
C ASP A 333 13.83 25.34 6.63
N THR A 334 14.68 26.29 6.31
CA THR A 334 14.50 27.66 6.80
C THR A 334 13.37 28.28 6.01
N GLU A 335 12.35 28.80 6.71
CA GLU A 335 11.25 29.60 6.17
C GLU A 335 11.72 30.71 5.23
#